data_2e6eee0efbe10f4ac769ba82445c7cb6
#
_entry.id   2e6eee0efbe10f4ac769ba82445c7cb6
#
_cell.length_a   1.000
_cell.length_b   1.000
_cell.length_c   1.000
_cell.angle_alpha   90.00
_cell.angle_beta   90.00
_cell.angle_gamma   90.00
#
_symmetry.space_group_name_H-M   'P 1'
#
loop_
_entity.id
_entity.type
_entity.pdbx_description
1 polymer ?
#
loop_
_entity_poly.entity_id
_entity_poly.type
_entity_poly.pdbx_seq_one_letter_code
_entity_poly.pdbx_strand_id
1 'polypeptide(L)'
;RIKDYLTLMAAGLCLTASVAAAQTVSENYTLMSRSMAGHQEVQLDNAQRQWIENKRELILGTSAPDYPPFDLTLSGQDYEGFTADYAGILGKTTGLPIKVLRFSSREAAIEALESGEIDLLGTANGFEAHNADIVLSTPYAVDQPVLVTREGETRSLTDGLAGLRLSMVYHYLPQEEVKAMYPRAIITSFPSYQNAINAVAFDQADVFLGDTISTHYMINKGYLNNIRMANFGKHEAHGFSFAVHKDNPQLLGIINAILMAIPTSERDNIAKRWSAGSDMLLTDQKLQLTDNEERWLAQHPVLRVVVNEAFAPLTFFDSDDNLRGVTADLLELIRLRTGMRFDVRRSRSDDEMIEQIRDNKADLIAALLPSAQRESTLNFTRPYLQNSFVLLTRKAADSPTSLAQLQDKRLAIAQGNPLVDYLRSEFPRIRLIETPDTFSAVELLAEGKAEGAVNSLVIANYFISSQLFEHTLQISTTIGTRQAAFSLATGREAKELNAILNKALLSIAPEELGIINSRWRGYSASSQSTWRNYHRLFYQIVIGAGVLLLISVAWNAYMRRQIKQRQAAERALNDQLEFMRSLVNGTPHPLYVRDRQGLLQSCNDSYLEAFCARREDVIGKGVI
;
A
#
# COMPACT_ATOMS: atom_id res chain seq x y z
N ARG A 1 40.25 -42.21 60.75
CA ARG A 1 40.63 -42.21 59.31
C ARG A 1 39.45 -42.05 58.33
N ILE A 2 38.21 -42.34 58.70
CA ILE A 2 37.02 -42.12 57.82
C ILE A 2 36.42 -40.71 58.04
N LYS A 3 36.59 -40.10 59.20
CA LYS A 3 36.15 -38.74 59.47
C LYS A 3 37.00 -37.68 58.75
N ASP A 4 38.28 -37.95 58.53
CA ASP A 4 39.18 -37.00 57.87
C ASP A 4 38.96 -36.95 56.33
N TYR A 5 38.44 -38.03 55.71
CA TYR A 5 38.05 -38.01 54.30
C TYR A 5 36.73 -37.28 54.00
N LEU A 6 35.80 -37.25 54.93
CA LEU A 6 34.53 -36.53 54.80
C LEU A 6 34.69 -35.00 54.94
N THR A 7 35.69 -34.57 55.71
CA THR A 7 35.99 -33.13 55.85
C THR A 7 36.78 -32.57 54.67
N LEU A 8 37.61 -33.38 53.99
CA LEU A 8 38.29 -32.97 52.77
C LEU A 8 37.36 -32.96 51.54
N MET A 9 36.36 -33.84 51.49
CA MET A 9 35.35 -33.79 50.43
C MET A 9 34.38 -32.65 50.57
N ALA A 10 34.04 -32.21 51.81
CA ALA A 10 33.20 -31.05 52.05
C ALA A 10 33.92 -29.73 51.75
N ALA A 11 35.23 -29.64 51.95
CA ALA A 11 36.05 -28.49 51.61
C ALA A 11 36.36 -28.36 50.12
N GLY A 12 36.33 -29.47 49.37
CA GLY A 12 36.51 -29.50 47.92
C GLY A 12 35.26 -29.12 47.14
N LEU A 13 34.04 -29.23 47.73
CA LEU A 13 32.78 -28.86 47.08
C LEU A 13 32.39 -27.37 47.29
N CYS A 14 33.05 -26.64 48.19
CA CYS A 14 32.77 -25.21 48.42
C CYS A 14 33.66 -24.26 47.59
N LEU A 15 34.59 -24.77 46.76
CA LEU A 15 35.54 -23.92 46.02
C LEU A 15 35.31 -23.93 44.51
N THR A 16 34.19 -24.50 44.01
CA THR A 16 33.82 -24.43 42.59
C THR A 16 32.41 -23.90 42.35
N ALA A 17 31.88 -23.12 43.25
CA ALA A 17 30.86 -22.14 42.91
C ALA A 17 31.55 -20.92 42.31
N SER A 18 32.28 -21.09 41.24
CA SER A 18 32.53 -20.04 40.28
C SER A 18 31.14 -19.59 39.80
N VAL A 19 30.76 -18.39 40.19
CA VAL A 19 29.71 -17.67 39.53
C VAL A 19 30.12 -17.67 38.05
N ALA A 20 29.59 -18.62 37.27
CA ALA A 20 29.49 -18.46 35.83
C ALA A 20 28.54 -17.27 35.70
N ALA A 21 29.11 -16.05 35.60
CA ALA A 21 28.43 -14.95 34.95
C ALA A 21 27.98 -15.54 33.63
N ALA A 22 26.68 -15.69 33.46
CA ALA A 22 26.11 -16.08 32.18
C ALA A 22 26.64 -15.04 31.18
N GLN A 23 27.64 -15.41 30.40
CA GLN A 23 28.05 -14.60 29.26
C GLN A 23 26.81 -14.47 28.41
N THR A 24 26.27 -13.26 28.32
CA THR A 24 25.22 -12.92 27.38
C THR A 24 25.75 -13.25 26.00
N VAL A 25 25.22 -14.30 25.37
CA VAL A 25 25.67 -14.74 24.05
C VAL A 25 25.23 -13.69 23.07
N SER A 26 26.16 -12.85 22.63
CA SER A 26 25.93 -11.86 21.59
C SER A 26 26.50 -12.32 20.26
N GLU A 27 25.83 -12.00 19.18
CA GLU A 27 26.24 -12.28 17.81
C GLU A 27 26.65 -10.97 17.11
N ASN A 28 27.71 -11.02 16.28
CA ASN A 28 28.15 -9.87 15.50
C ASN A 28 27.36 -9.76 14.20
N TYR A 29 26.89 -8.55 13.91
CA TYR A 29 26.19 -8.21 12.67
C TYR A 29 26.89 -7.05 11.97
N THR A 30 26.74 -6.98 10.64
CA THR A 30 27.24 -5.88 9.80
C THR A 30 26.15 -4.84 9.64
N LEU A 31 26.44 -3.57 9.95
CA LEU A 31 25.51 -2.47 9.74
C LEU A 31 25.31 -2.22 8.24
N MET A 32 24.09 -2.37 7.75
CA MET A 32 23.67 -2.10 6.38
C MET A 32 22.74 -0.87 6.33
N SER A 33 23.33 0.32 6.39
CA SER A 33 22.57 1.56 6.21
C SER A 33 22.31 1.83 4.73
N ARG A 34 21.05 2.09 4.39
CA ARG A 34 20.59 2.49 3.05
C ARG A 34 20.44 3.99 2.90
N SER A 35 20.72 4.77 3.95
CA SER A 35 20.71 6.24 3.88
C SER A 35 21.83 6.75 2.99
N MET A 36 21.48 7.64 2.05
CA MET A 36 22.42 8.33 1.17
C MET A 36 22.99 9.60 1.83
N ALA A 37 22.52 9.97 3.02
CA ALA A 37 23.02 11.11 3.75
C ALA A 37 24.53 10.98 4.01
N GLY A 38 25.25 12.04 3.69
CA GLY A 38 26.68 12.17 3.99
C GLY A 38 26.94 12.62 5.43
N HIS A 39 28.15 13.08 5.67
CA HIS A 39 28.54 13.76 6.91
C HIS A 39 27.63 14.98 7.15
N GLN A 40 27.08 15.11 8.38
CA GLN A 40 26.29 16.27 8.77
C GLN A 40 27.20 17.29 9.49
N GLU A 41 27.03 18.56 9.15
CA GLU A 41 27.71 19.62 9.88
C GLU A 41 27.03 19.84 11.24
N VAL A 42 27.68 19.44 12.31
CA VAL A 42 27.17 19.57 13.67
C VAL A 42 28.11 20.41 14.53
N GLN A 43 27.52 21.24 15.38
CA GLN A 43 28.28 22.00 16.38
C GLN A 43 28.43 21.14 17.64
N LEU A 44 29.63 20.61 17.85
CA LEU A 44 30.00 19.85 19.04
C LEU A 44 30.88 20.70 19.95
N ASP A 45 30.70 20.56 21.25
CA ASP A 45 31.58 21.16 22.23
C ASP A 45 32.94 20.43 22.32
N ASN A 46 33.87 20.99 23.09
CA ASN A 46 35.22 20.42 23.21
C ASN A 46 35.20 19.03 23.89
N ALA A 47 34.34 18.82 24.87
CA ALA A 47 34.24 17.53 25.56
C ALA A 47 33.69 16.43 24.63
N GLN A 48 32.70 16.76 23.80
CA GLN A 48 32.13 15.86 22.79
C GLN A 48 33.15 15.50 21.72
N ARG A 49 33.93 16.48 21.22
CA ARG A 49 35.02 16.23 20.23
C ARG A 49 36.08 15.31 20.82
N GLN A 50 36.55 15.62 22.05
CA GLN A 50 37.53 14.80 22.73
C GLN A 50 37.03 13.38 23.00
N TRP A 51 35.72 13.24 23.28
CA TRP A 51 35.08 11.94 23.46
C TRP A 51 35.16 11.11 22.17
N ILE A 52 34.86 11.72 20.99
CA ILE A 52 34.95 11.07 19.68
C ILE A 52 36.40 10.67 19.36
N GLU A 53 37.36 11.56 19.60
CA GLU A 53 38.79 11.30 19.35
C GLU A 53 39.35 10.14 20.18
N ASN A 54 38.85 9.97 21.41
CA ASN A 54 39.26 8.88 22.30
C ASN A 54 38.55 7.55 22.01
N LYS A 55 37.41 7.60 21.28
CA LYS A 55 36.63 6.39 20.95
C LYS A 55 37.12 5.80 19.63
N ARG A 56 37.25 4.47 19.56
CA ARG A 56 37.70 3.77 18.34
C ARG A 56 36.55 3.31 17.46
N GLU A 57 35.46 2.89 18.07
CA GLU A 57 34.26 2.37 17.42
C GLU A 57 33.05 2.62 18.32
N LEU A 58 31.85 2.67 17.74
CA LEU A 58 30.59 2.66 18.47
C LEU A 58 29.98 1.26 18.42
N ILE A 59 29.57 0.74 19.57
CA ILE A 59 28.93 -0.56 19.67
C ILE A 59 27.42 -0.36 19.84
N LEU A 60 26.67 -0.70 18.79
CA LEU A 60 25.20 -0.65 18.78
C LEU A 60 24.64 -2.01 19.18
N GLY A 61 23.79 -2.02 20.21
CA GLY A 61 23.02 -3.20 20.60
C GLY A 61 21.68 -3.28 19.88
N THR A 62 21.30 -4.50 19.53
CA THR A 62 19.93 -4.88 19.11
C THR A 62 19.56 -6.22 19.74
N SER A 63 18.30 -6.62 19.64
CA SER A 63 17.84 -7.86 20.27
C SER A 63 17.03 -8.74 19.34
N ALA A 64 17.02 -10.04 19.60
CA ALA A 64 16.08 -10.99 19.02
C ALA A 64 14.81 -11.03 19.89
N PRO A 65 13.64 -11.29 19.28
CA PRO A 65 13.37 -11.27 17.82
C PRO A 65 13.36 -9.83 17.26
N ASP A 66 13.43 -9.73 15.93
CA ASP A 66 13.42 -8.44 15.23
C ASP A 66 12.17 -7.60 15.53
N TYR A 67 12.32 -6.27 15.45
CA TYR A 67 11.24 -5.28 15.56
C TYR A 67 11.03 -4.56 14.20
N PRO A 68 10.33 -5.18 13.24
CA PRO A 68 10.19 -4.62 11.90
C PRO A 68 9.35 -3.33 11.87
N PRO A 69 9.67 -2.33 11.03
CA PRO A 69 10.83 -2.23 10.14
C PRO A 69 12.04 -1.57 10.79
N PHE A 70 12.05 -1.40 12.13
CA PHE A 70 13.15 -0.73 12.83
C PHE A 70 14.41 -1.57 12.85
N ASP A 71 14.30 -2.83 13.23
CA ASP A 71 15.37 -3.81 13.30
C ASP A 71 15.04 -5.01 12.41
N LEU A 72 15.89 -5.28 11.43
CA LEU A 72 15.75 -6.39 10.48
C LEU A 72 17.09 -7.11 10.33
N THR A 73 17.08 -8.44 10.48
CA THR A 73 18.24 -9.32 10.34
C THR A 73 18.00 -10.43 9.34
N LEU A 74 17.22 -10.15 8.28
CA LEU A 74 16.69 -11.16 7.34
C LEU A 74 17.73 -11.76 6.38
N SER A 75 18.86 -11.08 6.15
CA SER A 75 19.88 -11.50 5.19
C SER A 75 21.19 -11.91 5.86
N GLY A 76 21.19 -13.06 6.56
CA GLY A 76 22.40 -13.58 7.17
C GLY A 76 22.85 -12.79 8.40
N GLN A 77 24.06 -12.17 8.33
CA GLN A 77 24.62 -11.35 9.41
C GLN A 77 24.50 -9.84 9.14
N ASP A 78 23.57 -9.44 8.29
CA ASP A 78 23.32 -8.03 7.99
C ASP A 78 22.23 -7.49 8.92
N TYR A 79 22.49 -6.31 9.50
CA TYR A 79 21.53 -5.54 10.28
C TYR A 79 21.06 -4.33 9.49
N GLU A 80 19.81 -4.30 9.14
CA GLU A 80 19.18 -3.23 8.38
C GLU A 80 17.88 -2.76 9.04
N GLY A 81 17.28 -1.69 8.53
CA GLY A 81 16.04 -1.13 9.05
C GLY A 81 16.13 0.36 9.31
N PHE A 82 15.07 0.87 9.89
CA PHE A 82 14.94 2.29 10.24
C PHE A 82 16.12 2.73 11.15
N THR A 83 16.37 1.97 12.21
CA THR A 83 17.45 2.22 13.17
C THR A 83 18.83 2.14 12.52
N ALA A 84 19.03 1.18 11.61
CA ALA A 84 20.30 1.03 10.90
C ALA A 84 20.62 2.24 10.00
N ASP A 85 19.61 2.85 9.36
CA ASP A 85 19.79 4.05 8.57
C ASP A 85 20.25 5.24 9.41
N TYR A 86 19.63 5.47 10.56
CA TYR A 86 20.05 6.53 11.49
C TYR A 86 21.41 6.25 12.14
N ALA A 87 21.68 5.00 12.51
CA ALA A 87 23.00 4.59 13.01
C ALA A 87 24.10 4.82 11.95
N GLY A 88 23.82 4.54 10.69
CA GLY A 88 24.75 4.83 9.60
C GLY A 88 25.07 6.32 9.45
N ILE A 89 24.09 7.20 9.66
CA ILE A 89 24.33 8.66 9.68
C ILE A 89 25.20 9.04 10.89
N LEU A 90 24.96 8.46 12.08
CA LEU A 90 25.80 8.67 13.24
C LEU A 90 27.26 8.28 12.95
N GLY A 91 27.50 7.09 12.39
CA GLY A 91 28.84 6.62 12.04
C GLY A 91 29.54 7.52 11.04
N LYS A 92 28.85 7.92 9.96
CA LYS A 92 29.40 8.84 8.93
C LYS A 92 29.72 10.22 9.49
N THR A 93 28.90 10.73 10.41
CA THR A 93 29.06 12.07 10.97
C THR A 93 30.15 12.12 12.04
N THR A 94 30.26 11.11 12.89
CA THR A 94 31.32 11.02 13.91
C THR A 94 32.65 10.53 13.34
N GLY A 95 32.64 9.87 12.17
CA GLY A 95 33.81 9.17 11.61
C GLY A 95 34.15 7.85 12.33
N LEU A 96 33.28 7.39 13.25
CA LEU A 96 33.48 6.15 13.99
C LEU A 96 32.80 4.98 13.29
N PRO A 97 33.48 3.84 13.11
CA PRO A 97 32.83 2.62 12.64
C PRO A 97 31.81 2.14 13.69
N ILE A 98 30.69 1.63 13.20
CA ILE A 98 29.65 1.07 14.06
C ILE A 98 29.68 -0.44 13.99
N LYS A 99 29.89 -1.07 15.11
CA LYS A 99 29.76 -2.52 15.32
C LYS A 99 28.39 -2.82 15.89
N VAL A 100 27.71 -3.83 15.34
CA VAL A 100 26.39 -4.24 15.83
C VAL A 100 26.51 -5.56 16.58
N LEU A 101 26.00 -5.57 17.83
CA LEU A 101 25.85 -6.77 18.64
C LEU A 101 24.37 -7.10 18.82
N ARG A 102 23.99 -8.32 18.47
CA ARG A 102 22.62 -8.82 18.65
C ARG A 102 22.56 -9.78 19.82
N PHE A 103 21.65 -9.51 20.74
CA PHE A 103 21.41 -10.28 21.95
C PHE A 103 20.18 -11.19 21.81
N SER A 104 20.10 -12.23 22.62
CA SER A 104 19.02 -13.22 22.58
C SER A 104 17.67 -12.67 23.06
N SER A 105 17.66 -11.59 23.84
CA SER A 105 16.45 -10.92 24.33
C SER A 105 16.69 -9.43 24.52
N ARG A 106 15.60 -8.68 24.71
CA ARG A 106 15.68 -7.24 24.97
C ARG A 106 16.31 -6.94 26.32
N GLU A 107 16.02 -7.75 27.34
CA GLU A 107 16.62 -7.64 28.67
C GLU A 107 18.14 -7.83 28.61
N ALA A 108 18.62 -8.83 27.88
CA ALA A 108 20.05 -9.05 27.71
C ALA A 108 20.75 -7.86 27.04
N ALA A 109 20.10 -7.21 26.07
CA ALA A 109 20.62 -6.00 25.43
C ALA A 109 20.64 -4.80 26.40
N ILE A 110 19.64 -4.67 27.27
CA ILE A 110 19.59 -3.66 28.32
C ILE A 110 20.72 -3.88 29.35
N GLU A 111 20.91 -5.11 29.83
CA GLU A 111 22.01 -5.48 30.73
C GLU A 111 23.39 -5.19 30.12
N ALA A 112 23.55 -5.42 28.82
CA ALA A 112 24.76 -5.09 28.08
C ALA A 112 25.01 -3.57 28.01
N LEU A 113 23.96 -2.75 27.90
CA LEU A 113 24.06 -1.29 27.96
C LEU A 113 24.44 -0.81 29.35
N GLU A 114 23.82 -1.36 30.41
CA GLU A 114 24.11 -1.04 31.81
C GLU A 114 25.53 -1.42 32.21
N SER A 115 26.02 -2.56 31.73
CA SER A 115 27.40 -3.02 31.99
C SER A 115 28.46 -2.32 31.13
N GLY A 116 28.07 -1.53 30.14
CA GLY A 116 28.98 -0.87 29.20
C GLY A 116 29.58 -1.81 28.14
N GLU A 117 29.01 -3.00 27.92
CA GLU A 117 29.36 -3.89 26.81
C GLU A 117 28.98 -3.27 25.46
N ILE A 118 27.88 -2.51 25.42
CA ILE A 118 27.46 -1.69 24.28
C ILE A 118 27.40 -0.21 24.65
N ASP A 119 27.58 0.67 23.67
CA ASP A 119 27.55 2.12 23.87
C ASP A 119 26.14 2.69 23.75
N LEU A 120 25.34 2.14 22.82
CA LEU A 120 23.97 2.58 22.56
C LEU A 120 23.10 1.38 22.18
N LEU A 121 21.82 1.47 22.52
CA LEU A 121 20.81 0.50 22.17
C LEU A 121 19.85 1.12 21.16
N GLY A 122 19.61 0.46 20.04
CA GLY A 122 18.65 0.90 19.01
C GLY A 122 17.21 0.60 19.38
N THR A 123 16.28 1.25 18.69
CA THR A 123 14.82 0.98 18.76
C THR A 123 14.28 1.06 20.20
N ALA A 124 14.83 1.98 20.98
CA ALA A 124 14.37 2.22 22.34
C ALA A 124 13.10 3.08 22.35
N ASN A 125 12.18 2.75 23.23
CA ASN A 125 10.86 3.37 23.32
C ASN A 125 10.41 3.55 24.79
N GLY A 126 9.10 3.59 25.04
CA GLY A 126 8.52 3.73 26.37
C GLY A 126 8.92 2.62 27.36
N PHE A 127 9.30 1.45 26.88
CA PHE A 127 9.74 0.35 27.73
C PHE A 127 11.08 0.68 28.42
N GLU A 128 12.10 1.12 27.67
CA GLU A 128 13.40 1.52 28.20
C GLU A 128 13.34 2.83 29.00
N ALA A 129 12.40 3.73 28.67
CA ALA A 129 12.23 4.99 29.37
C ALA A 129 11.95 4.83 30.87
N HIS A 130 11.47 3.67 31.31
CA HIS A 130 11.22 3.37 32.74
C HIS A 130 12.47 2.88 33.48
N ASN A 131 13.57 2.64 32.80
CA ASN A 131 14.81 2.21 33.42
C ASN A 131 15.60 3.43 33.91
N ALA A 132 15.92 3.44 35.22
CA ALA A 132 16.58 4.57 35.90
C ALA A 132 18.05 4.80 35.45
N ASP A 133 18.69 3.80 34.85
CA ASP A 133 20.09 3.86 34.41
C ASP A 133 20.21 4.18 32.92
N ILE A 134 19.09 4.32 32.21
CA ILE A 134 19.02 4.59 30.77
C ILE A 134 18.42 5.97 30.50
N VAL A 135 19.00 6.67 29.52
CA VAL A 135 18.48 7.92 28.98
C VAL A 135 18.27 7.78 27.48
N LEU A 136 17.11 8.22 27.01
CA LEU A 136 16.76 8.22 25.61
C LEU A 136 17.22 9.48 24.89
N SER A 137 17.68 9.33 23.65
CA SER A 137 17.92 10.47 22.75
C SER A 137 16.61 11.15 22.35
N THR A 138 16.71 12.28 21.64
CA THR A 138 15.58 12.76 20.86
C THR A 138 15.10 11.66 19.91
N PRO A 139 13.78 11.47 19.72
CA PRO A 139 13.27 10.41 18.87
C PRO A 139 13.61 10.66 17.39
N TYR A 140 14.03 9.62 16.71
CA TYR A 140 14.24 9.63 15.25
C TYR A 140 13.02 9.15 14.48
N ALA A 141 12.05 8.54 15.13
CA ALA A 141 10.76 8.16 14.56
C ALA A 141 9.64 8.42 15.56
N VAL A 142 8.47 8.77 15.05
CA VAL A 142 7.27 8.98 15.87
C VAL A 142 6.69 7.61 16.23
N ASP A 143 6.38 7.42 17.50
CA ASP A 143 5.63 6.27 18.00
C ASP A 143 4.17 6.68 18.20
N GLN A 144 3.36 6.63 17.14
CA GLN A 144 1.93 6.81 17.27
C GLN A 144 1.29 5.45 17.60
N PRO A 145 0.76 5.27 18.83
CA PRO A 145 0.13 4.02 19.23
C PRO A 145 -1.15 3.76 18.44
N VAL A 146 -1.39 2.50 18.07
CA VAL A 146 -2.55 2.09 17.32
C VAL A 146 -3.16 0.79 17.85
N LEU A 147 -4.48 0.72 17.83
CA LEU A 147 -5.26 -0.49 18.07
C LEU A 147 -5.63 -1.14 16.75
N VAL A 148 -5.34 -2.41 16.60
CA VAL A 148 -5.61 -3.22 15.41
C VAL A 148 -6.64 -4.29 15.72
N THR A 149 -7.62 -4.47 14.85
CA THR A 149 -8.67 -5.49 14.97
C THR A 149 -8.83 -6.25 13.68
N ARG A 150 -9.55 -7.37 13.72
CA ARG A 150 -10.07 -7.99 12.50
C ARG A 150 -11.07 -7.06 11.81
N GLU A 151 -11.20 -7.16 10.49
CA GLU A 151 -12.12 -6.32 9.71
C GLU A 151 -13.58 -6.43 10.16
N GLY A 152 -14.03 -7.61 10.56
CA GLY A 152 -15.40 -7.86 11.04
C GLY A 152 -15.66 -7.51 12.50
N GLU A 153 -14.71 -6.89 13.23
CA GLU A 153 -14.90 -6.54 14.64
C GLU A 153 -15.95 -5.46 14.82
N THR A 154 -16.99 -5.76 15.60
CA THR A 154 -18.13 -4.87 15.86
C THR A 154 -18.18 -4.32 17.27
N ARG A 155 -17.39 -4.86 18.20
CA ARG A 155 -17.35 -4.40 19.60
C ARG A 155 -16.67 -3.03 19.71
N SER A 156 -17.12 -2.23 20.67
CA SER A 156 -16.57 -0.89 20.91
C SER A 156 -15.13 -0.96 21.42
N LEU A 157 -14.24 -0.12 20.90
CA LEU A 157 -12.87 0.07 21.38
C LEU A 157 -12.75 1.26 22.35
N THR A 158 -13.81 2.04 22.51
CA THR A 158 -13.80 3.29 23.30
C THR A 158 -14.11 3.06 24.78
N ASP A 159 -14.68 1.93 25.15
CA ASP A 159 -15.02 1.55 26.55
C ASP A 159 -13.86 0.79 27.24
N GLY A 160 -12.65 1.31 27.17
CA GLY A 160 -11.49 0.72 27.85
C GLY A 160 -11.20 -0.73 27.48
N LEU A 161 -11.62 -1.17 26.28
CA LEU A 161 -11.48 -2.54 25.77
C LEU A 161 -12.14 -3.61 26.65
N ALA A 162 -13.31 -3.33 27.19
CA ALA A 162 -14.00 -4.20 28.14
C ALA A 162 -14.22 -5.62 27.60
N GLY A 163 -13.61 -6.60 28.26
CA GLY A 163 -13.74 -8.02 27.92
C GLY A 163 -13.02 -8.44 26.64
N LEU A 164 -12.24 -7.55 26.01
CA LEU A 164 -11.44 -7.86 24.84
C LEU A 164 -10.07 -8.41 25.24
N ARG A 165 -9.60 -9.40 24.47
CA ARG A 165 -8.25 -9.95 24.58
C ARG A 165 -7.29 -9.02 23.85
N LEU A 166 -6.41 -8.33 24.59
CA LEU A 166 -5.42 -7.40 24.06
C LEU A 166 -4.06 -8.09 23.92
N SER A 167 -3.52 -8.17 22.71
CA SER A 167 -2.16 -8.60 22.44
C SER A 167 -1.21 -7.42 22.28
N MET A 168 0.03 -7.57 22.75
CA MET A 168 1.10 -6.60 22.59
C MET A 168 2.48 -7.26 22.62
N VAL A 169 3.49 -6.59 22.12
CA VAL A 169 4.88 -7.00 22.31
C VAL A 169 5.31 -6.63 23.74
N TYR A 170 5.98 -7.55 24.43
CA TYR A 170 6.33 -7.37 25.84
C TYR A 170 7.22 -6.14 26.12
N HIS A 171 8.06 -5.77 25.15
CA HIS A 171 8.99 -4.64 25.27
C HIS A 171 8.54 -3.39 24.48
N TYR A 172 7.23 -3.23 24.20
CA TYR A 172 6.69 -2.00 23.65
C TYR A 172 6.37 -1.00 24.76
N LEU A 173 5.61 -1.42 25.74
CA LEU A 173 5.29 -0.66 26.94
C LEU A 173 5.24 -1.59 28.16
N PRO A 174 5.50 -1.09 29.36
CA PRO A 174 5.25 -1.85 30.58
C PRO A 174 3.80 -2.31 30.66
N GLN A 175 3.59 -3.59 30.94
CA GLN A 175 2.25 -4.19 30.97
C GLN A 175 1.33 -3.51 31.98
N GLU A 176 1.88 -3.02 33.09
CA GLU A 176 1.12 -2.32 34.14
C GLU A 176 0.57 -0.98 33.65
N GLU A 177 1.34 -0.27 32.83
CA GLU A 177 0.93 0.98 32.21
C GLU A 177 -0.20 0.76 31.21
N VAL A 178 -0.06 -0.28 30.36
CA VAL A 178 -1.14 -0.69 29.44
C VAL A 178 -2.40 -1.09 30.20
N LYS A 179 -2.26 -1.78 31.34
CA LYS A 179 -3.38 -2.16 32.18
C LYS A 179 -4.05 -0.95 32.86
N ALA A 180 -3.29 0.08 33.21
CA ALA A 180 -3.87 1.32 33.73
C ALA A 180 -4.72 2.04 32.68
N MET A 181 -4.31 2.02 31.39
CA MET A 181 -5.04 2.62 30.27
C MET A 181 -6.25 1.79 29.83
N TYR A 182 -6.12 0.47 29.90
CA TYR A 182 -7.15 -0.49 29.47
C TYR A 182 -7.49 -1.48 30.60
N PRO A 183 -8.07 -1.01 31.70
CA PRO A 183 -8.23 -1.80 32.93
C PRO A 183 -9.16 -3.00 32.79
N ARG A 184 -10.02 -2.99 31.77
CA ARG A 184 -10.99 -4.08 31.51
C ARG A 184 -10.54 -5.05 30.44
N ALA A 185 -9.39 -4.81 29.81
CA ALA A 185 -8.81 -5.69 28.81
C ALA A 185 -8.12 -6.90 29.45
N ILE A 186 -8.13 -8.03 28.76
CA ILE A 186 -7.35 -9.22 29.10
C ILE A 186 -6.05 -9.14 28.29
N ILE A 187 -4.96 -8.71 28.96
CA ILE A 187 -3.69 -8.41 28.30
C ILE A 187 -2.83 -9.67 28.20
N THR A 188 -2.32 -9.94 27.01
CA THR A 188 -1.33 -10.99 26.74
C THR A 188 -0.14 -10.38 26.01
N SER A 189 1.05 -10.50 26.61
CA SER A 189 2.31 -10.08 26.02
C SER A 189 2.93 -11.21 25.19
N PHE A 190 3.45 -10.88 24.03
CA PHE A 190 4.08 -11.80 23.09
C PHE A 190 5.58 -11.48 22.94
N PRO A 191 6.42 -12.47 22.61
CA PRO A 191 7.86 -12.25 22.48
C PRO A 191 8.25 -11.44 21.23
N SER A 192 7.42 -11.45 20.18
CA SER A 192 7.70 -10.73 18.94
C SER A 192 6.49 -9.96 18.42
N TYR A 193 6.76 -8.92 17.62
CA TYR A 193 5.75 -8.14 16.93
C TYR A 193 4.88 -9.02 16.02
N GLN A 194 5.54 -9.94 15.29
CA GLN A 194 4.85 -10.89 14.41
C GLN A 194 3.85 -11.77 15.17
N ASN A 195 4.26 -12.31 16.33
CA ASN A 195 3.38 -13.17 17.12
C ASN A 195 2.21 -12.38 17.71
N ALA A 196 2.46 -11.16 18.19
CA ALA A 196 1.44 -10.33 18.78
C ALA A 196 0.36 -9.89 17.77
N ILE A 197 0.75 -9.45 16.57
CA ILE A 197 -0.19 -9.05 15.52
C ILE A 197 -0.91 -10.25 14.89
N ASN A 198 -0.21 -11.37 14.71
CA ASN A 198 -0.81 -12.61 14.22
C ASN A 198 -1.85 -13.19 15.18
N ALA A 199 -1.71 -12.95 16.48
CA ALA A 199 -2.71 -13.36 17.46
C ALA A 199 -4.09 -12.78 17.13
N VAL A 200 -4.16 -11.55 16.63
CA VAL A 200 -5.42 -10.95 16.17
C VAL A 200 -5.86 -11.53 14.83
N ALA A 201 -4.95 -11.69 13.89
CA ALA A 201 -5.28 -12.23 12.57
C ALA A 201 -5.86 -13.66 12.65
N PHE A 202 -5.40 -14.47 13.63
CA PHE A 202 -5.79 -15.88 13.81
C PHE A 202 -6.76 -16.11 15.00
N ASP A 203 -7.46 -15.07 15.45
CA ASP A 203 -8.49 -15.14 16.50
C ASP A 203 -8.00 -15.63 17.88
N GLN A 204 -6.71 -15.46 18.17
CA GLN A 204 -6.15 -15.72 19.50
C GLN A 204 -6.27 -14.49 20.42
N ALA A 205 -6.35 -13.30 19.82
CA ALA A 205 -6.64 -12.03 20.48
C ALA A 205 -7.70 -11.26 19.68
N ASP A 206 -8.31 -10.25 20.29
CA ASP A 206 -9.34 -9.42 19.68
C ASP A 206 -8.77 -8.09 19.17
N VAL A 207 -7.80 -7.54 19.92
CA VAL A 207 -7.16 -6.26 19.65
C VAL A 207 -5.66 -6.40 19.84
N PHE A 208 -4.87 -5.80 18.94
CA PHE A 208 -3.42 -5.65 19.09
C PHE A 208 -3.10 -4.18 19.35
N LEU A 209 -2.21 -3.93 20.31
CA LEU A 209 -1.63 -2.62 20.59
C LEU A 209 -0.18 -2.58 20.12
N GLY A 210 0.15 -1.66 19.24
CA GLY A 210 1.51 -1.40 18.76
C GLY A 210 1.64 -0.01 18.18
N ASP A 211 2.80 0.30 17.60
CA ASP A 211 3.04 1.54 16.86
C ASP A 211 2.52 1.46 15.42
N THR A 212 2.20 2.61 14.84
CA THR A 212 1.68 2.71 13.47
C THR A 212 2.66 2.28 12.39
N ILE A 213 3.95 2.58 12.56
CA ILE A 213 4.99 2.30 11.55
C ILE A 213 5.14 0.78 11.39
N SER A 214 5.37 0.08 12.51
CA SER A 214 5.52 -1.38 12.49
C SER A 214 4.23 -2.09 12.12
N THR A 215 3.09 -1.62 12.63
CA THR A 215 1.77 -2.16 12.28
C THR A 215 1.54 -2.09 10.77
N HIS A 216 1.77 -0.93 10.18
CA HIS A 216 1.54 -0.73 8.74
C HIS A 216 2.48 -1.59 7.90
N TYR A 217 3.75 -1.64 8.28
CA TYR A 217 4.73 -2.50 7.65
C TYR A 217 4.32 -3.98 7.71
N MET A 218 3.88 -4.45 8.90
CA MET A 218 3.50 -5.85 9.09
C MET A 218 2.22 -6.24 8.35
N ILE A 219 1.21 -5.37 8.31
CA ILE A 219 -0.02 -5.61 7.55
C ILE A 219 0.32 -5.73 6.06
N ASN A 220 1.06 -4.77 5.51
CA ASN A 220 1.35 -4.73 4.08
C ASN A 220 2.33 -5.84 3.64
N LYS A 221 3.42 -6.04 4.39
CA LYS A 221 4.43 -7.04 4.04
C LYS A 221 4.04 -8.47 4.42
N GLY A 222 3.23 -8.61 5.46
CA GLY A 222 2.73 -9.90 5.93
C GLY A 222 1.48 -10.40 5.21
N TYR A 223 0.93 -9.63 4.26
CA TYR A 223 -0.32 -9.94 3.57
C TYR A 223 -1.49 -10.24 4.53
N LEU A 224 -1.54 -9.54 5.66
CA LEU A 224 -2.57 -9.72 6.67
C LEU A 224 -3.85 -8.96 6.28
N ASN A 225 -4.56 -9.49 5.29
CA ASN A 225 -5.72 -8.82 4.68
C ASN A 225 -7.00 -8.86 5.54
N ASN A 226 -6.98 -9.58 6.66
CA ASN A 226 -8.14 -9.75 7.54
C ASN A 226 -8.09 -8.87 8.78
N ILE A 227 -7.08 -8.04 8.93
CA ILE A 227 -6.91 -7.09 10.04
C ILE A 227 -6.70 -5.68 9.53
N ARG A 228 -7.06 -4.70 10.36
CA ARG A 228 -6.90 -3.28 10.05
C ARG A 228 -6.61 -2.47 11.30
N MET A 229 -5.94 -1.34 11.11
CA MET A 229 -5.85 -0.32 12.16
C MET A 229 -7.24 0.23 12.44
N ALA A 230 -7.70 0.12 13.68
CA ALA A 230 -9.06 0.46 14.07
C ALA A 230 -9.16 1.81 14.76
N ASN A 231 -8.21 2.14 15.62
CA ASN A 231 -8.20 3.36 16.42
C ASN A 231 -6.78 3.68 16.87
N PHE A 232 -6.48 4.94 17.18
CA PHE A 232 -5.24 5.27 17.90
C PHE A 232 -5.33 4.85 19.36
N GLY A 233 -4.19 4.43 19.90
CA GLY A 233 -4.05 4.13 21.33
C GLY A 233 -4.14 5.38 22.21
N LYS A 234 -4.34 5.17 23.51
CA LYS A 234 -4.55 6.28 24.47
C LYS A 234 -3.26 6.85 25.06
N HIS A 235 -2.13 6.14 24.97
CA HIS A 235 -0.90 6.60 25.61
C HIS A 235 -0.19 7.67 24.78
N GLU A 236 0.58 8.51 25.48
CA GLU A 236 1.50 9.43 24.83
C GLU A 236 2.73 8.67 24.35
N ALA A 237 3.08 8.90 23.11
CA ALA A 237 4.21 8.25 22.50
C ALA A 237 5.52 8.91 22.91
N HIS A 238 6.50 8.11 23.35
CA HIS A 238 7.85 8.59 23.57
C HIS A 238 8.66 8.70 22.28
N GLY A 239 8.22 8.03 21.23
CA GLY A 239 8.93 7.86 19.96
C GLY A 239 10.05 6.81 20.06
N PHE A 240 10.58 6.44 18.91
CA PHE A 240 11.72 5.53 18.83
C PHE A 240 13.02 6.30 18.85
N SER A 241 13.91 5.93 19.75
CA SER A 241 15.12 6.65 20.11
C SER A 241 16.32 5.71 20.18
N PHE A 242 17.51 6.28 20.28
CA PHE A 242 18.65 5.55 20.81
C PHE A 242 18.68 5.68 22.33
N ALA A 243 18.95 4.58 23.03
CA ALA A 243 19.17 4.59 24.46
C ALA A 243 20.66 4.56 24.75
N VAL A 244 21.09 5.33 25.74
CA VAL A 244 22.47 5.35 26.24
C VAL A 244 22.47 5.23 27.76
N HIS A 245 23.57 4.77 28.33
CA HIS A 245 23.73 4.78 29.80
C HIS A 245 23.75 6.22 30.34
N LYS A 246 23.08 6.48 31.44
CA LYS A 246 22.96 7.83 32.02
C LYS A 246 24.31 8.50 32.33
N ASP A 247 25.36 7.71 32.59
CA ASP A 247 26.70 8.21 32.89
C ASP A 247 27.50 8.60 31.63
N ASN A 248 26.89 8.55 30.43
CA ASN A 248 27.49 8.95 29.16
C ASN A 248 26.77 10.15 28.50
N PRO A 249 26.70 11.30 29.15
CA PRO A 249 26.02 12.48 28.62
C PRO A 249 26.67 13.05 27.37
N GLN A 250 27.98 12.80 27.14
CA GLN A 250 28.69 13.23 25.94
C GLN A 250 28.14 12.52 24.71
N LEU A 251 28.00 11.19 24.77
CA LEU A 251 27.41 10.42 23.67
C LEU A 251 25.98 10.82 23.42
N LEU A 252 25.16 11.00 24.44
CA LEU A 252 23.79 11.49 24.31
C LEU A 252 23.74 12.84 23.59
N GLY A 253 24.58 13.78 23.99
CA GLY A 253 24.68 15.10 23.36
C GLY A 253 25.11 15.04 21.90
N ILE A 254 26.05 14.16 21.56
CA ILE A 254 26.50 13.93 20.17
C ILE A 254 25.34 13.36 19.33
N ILE A 255 24.66 12.32 19.82
CA ILE A 255 23.52 11.70 19.12
C ILE A 255 22.43 12.76 18.88
N ASN A 256 22.04 13.52 19.89
CA ASN A 256 21.01 14.54 19.75
C ASN A 256 21.39 15.65 18.77
N ALA A 257 22.64 16.13 18.79
CA ALA A 257 23.12 17.13 17.85
C ALA A 257 23.04 16.62 16.40
N ILE A 258 23.45 15.37 16.16
CA ILE A 258 23.40 14.76 14.84
C ILE A 258 21.95 14.56 14.40
N LEU A 259 21.09 14.00 15.25
CA LEU A 259 19.67 13.79 14.91
C LEU A 259 18.98 15.12 14.56
N MET A 260 19.28 16.21 15.26
CA MET A 260 18.74 17.55 14.95
C MET A 260 19.24 18.10 13.60
N ALA A 261 20.47 17.78 13.21
CA ALA A 261 21.07 18.27 11.98
C ALA A 261 20.58 17.53 10.70
N ILE A 262 19.93 16.37 10.85
CA ILE A 262 19.41 15.61 9.69
C ILE A 262 18.30 16.41 9.02
N PRO A 263 18.41 16.71 7.70
CA PRO A 263 17.38 17.42 6.97
C PRO A 263 16.04 16.68 6.95
N THR A 264 14.94 17.42 6.97
CA THR A 264 13.58 16.84 6.89
C THR A 264 13.41 15.95 5.67
N SER A 265 13.97 16.34 4.52
CA SER A 265 13.93 15.54 3.30
C SER A 265 14.57 14.15 3.45
N GLU A 266 15.67 14.03 4.23
CA GLU A 266 16.29 12.73 4.48
C GLU A 266 15.47 11.89 5.47
N ARG A 267 14.90 12.53 6.50
CA ARG A 267 13.96 11.85 7.42
C ARG A 267 12.76 11.28 6.65
N ASP A 268 12.20 12.06 5.72
CA ASP A 268 11.10 11.62 4.85
C ASP A 268 11.52 10.48 3.91
N ASN A 269 12.74 10.52 3.38
CA ASN A 269 13.28 9.45 2.54
C ASN A 269 13.45 8.14 3.31
N ILE A 270 13.95 8.20 4.54
CA ILE A 270 14.07 7.04 5.43
C ILE A 270 12.66 6.50 5.76
N ALA A 271 11.74 7.38 6.16
CA ALA A 271 10.36 7.00 6.47
C ALA A 271 9.68 6.32 5.27
N LYS A 272 9.76 6.90 4.07
CA LYS A 272 9.21 6.31 2.84
C LYS A 272 9.82 4.97 2.48
N ARG A 273 11.12 4.81 2.66
CA ARG A 273 11.83 3.55 2.38
C ARG A 273 11.28 2.39 3.20
N TRP A 274 11.00 2.64 4.47
CA TRP A 274 10.58 1.62 5.42
C TRP A 274 9.07 1.55 5.66
N SER A 275 8.27 2.41 5.00
CA SER A 275 6.80 2.44 5.15
C SER A 275 6.05 1.36 4.38
N ALA A 276 6.75 0.46 3.67
CA ALA A 276 6.16 -0.57 2.82
C ALA A 276 5.13 -0.03 1.79
N GLY A 277 5.38 1.18 1.26
CA GLY A 277 4.52 1.82 0.25
C GLY A 277 3.36 2.63 0.80
N SER A 278 3.34 2.91 2.10
CA SER A 278 2.40 3.86 2.69
C SER A 278 2.87 5.29 2.50
N ASP A 279 2.03 6.13 1.90
CA ASP A 279 2.23 7.58 1.81
C ASP A 279 1.74 8.33 3.07
N MET A 280 1.32 7.61 4.10
CA MET A 280 0.69 8.20 5.28
C MET A 280 1.74 8.60 6.31
N LEU A 281 2.13 9.86 6.29
CA LEU A 281 2.87 10.53 7.37
C LEU A 281 1.86 10.84 8.48
N LEU A 282 1.80 10.00 9.50
CA LEU A 282 0.96 10.26 10.67
C LEU A 282 1.74 11.13 11.65
N THR A 283 1.43 12.42 11.67
CA THR A 283 1.92 13.34 12.68
C THR A 283 1.13 13.15 13.98
N ASP A 284 1.87 13.11 15.08
CA ASP A 284 1.30 12.91 16.42
C ASP A 284 0.51 14.15 16.87
N GLN A 285 -0.81 14.11 16.72
CA GLN A 285 -1.70 15.07 17.38
C GLN A 285 -2.87 14.32 18.01
N LYS A 286 -2.71 14.08 19.31
CA LYS A 286 -3.76 13.49 20.14
C LYS A 286 -4.98 14.41 20.19
N LEU A 287 -6.14 13.83 19.94
CA LEU A 287 -7.41 14.54 20.00
C LEU A 287 -7.75 14.87 21.47
N GLN A 288 -7.79 16.16 21.81
CA GLN A 288 -8.19 16.63 23.13
C GLN A 288 -9.71 16.80 23.21
N LEU A 289 -10.37 15.75 23.69
CA LEU A 289 -11.80 15.76 23.94
C LEU A 289 -12.10 16.17 25.39
N THR A 290 -13.26 16.78 25.59
CA THR A 290 -13.82 16.99 26.94
C THR A 290 -14.49 15.72 27.45
N ASP A 291 -14.67 15.60 28.77
CA ASP A 291 -15.36 14.44 29.39
C ASP A 291 -16.78 14.22 28.81
N ASN A 292 -17.45 15.28 28.36
CA ASN A 292 -18.75 15.18 27.73
C ASN A 292 -18.67 14.58 26.33
N GLU A 293 -17.68 15.00 25.55
CA GLU A 293 -17.43 14.49 24.20
C GLU A 293 -16.97 13.02 24.23
N GLU A 294 -16.12 12.64 25.19
CA GLU A 294 -15.72 11.25 25.39
C GLU A 294 -16.92 10.36 25.75
N ARG A 295 -17.78 10.82 26.67
CA ARG A 295 -19.01 10.10 27.01
C ARG A 295 -19.97 9.99 25.82
N TRP A 296 -20.07 11.06 25.05
CA TRP A 296 -20.89 11.06 23.84
C TRP A 296 -20.40 10.04 22.82
N LEU A 297 -19.09 10.01 22.56
CA LEU A 297 -18.45 9.01 21.68
C LEU A 297 -18.68 7.58 22.13
N ALA A 298 -18.55 7.32 23.44
CA ALA A 298 -18.77 6.00 24.02
C ALA A 298 -20.23 5.50 23.80
N GLN A 299 -21.17 6.44 23.77
CA GLN A 299 -22.59 6.14 23.53
C GLN A 299 -22.96 6.02 22.05
N HIS A 300 -22.16 6.64 21.14
CA HIS A 300 -22.41 6.71 19.71
C HIS A 300 -21.22 6.17 18.89
N PRO A 301 -20.87 4.89 19.05
CA PRO A 301 -19.68 4.32 18.41
C PRO A 301 -19.82 4.14 16.89
N VAL A 302 -21.04 4.20 16.35
CA VAL A 302 -21.36 4.06 14.92
C VAL A 302 -22.23 5.23 14.48
N LEU A 303 -21.79 5.95 13.46
CA LEU A 303 -22.50 7.09 12.87
C LEU A 303 -22.99 6.74 11.46
N ARG A 304 -24.22 7.10 11.17
CA ARG A 304 -24.82 6.98 9.83
C ARG A 304 -24.38 8.15 8.99
N VAL A 305 -23.50 7.90 8.02
CA VAL A 305 -22.95 8.93 7.13
C VAL A 305 -23.61 8.83 5.77
N VAL A 306 -24.24 9.90 5.32
CA VAL A 306 -24.79 9.98 3.97
C VAL A 306 -23.82 10.68 3.03
N VAL A 307 -23.62 10.09 1.84
CA VAL A 307 -22.71 10.57 0.81
C VAL A 307 -23.41 10.65 -0.54
N ASN A 308 -23.08 11.65 -1.33
CA ASN A 308 -23.51 11.72 -2.73
C ASN A 308 -22.66 10.75 -3.56
N GLU A 309 -23.29 9.77 -4.20
CA GLU A 309 -22.61 8.72 -4.98
C GLU A 309 -21.99 9.21 -6.29
N ALA A 310 -22.44 10.36 -6.80
CA ALA A 310 -21.99 10.95 -8.07
C ALA A 310 -21.05 12.16 -7.89
N PHE A 311 -20.38 12.29 -6.76
CA PHE A 311 -19.63 13.49 -6.38
C PHE A 311 -18.11 13.29 -6.46
N ALA A 312 -17.65 12.52 -7.46
CA ALA A 312 -16.22 12.31 -7.68
C ALA A 312 -15.46 13.63 -7.98
N PRO A 313 -14.24 13.81 -7.48
CA PRO A 313 -13.40 12.86 -6.73
C PRO A 313 -13.60 12.92 -5.20
N LEU A 314 -14.63 13.62 -4.70
CA LEU A 314 -14.88 13.76 -3.26
C LEU A 314 -15.45 12.48 -2.67
N THR A 315 -16.58 12.02 -3.21
CA THR A 315 -17.25 10.77 -2.83
C THR A 315 -17.73 10.03 -4.07
N PHE A 316 -17.40 8.77 -4.18
CA PHE A 316 -17.90 7.85 -5.21
C PHE A 316 -17.67 6.41 -4.77
N PHE A 317 -18.27 5.44 -5.47
CA PHE A 317 -18.10 4.02 -5.16
C PHE A 317 -17.32 3.33 -6.27
N ASP A 318 -16.41 2.45 -5.88
CA ASP A 318 -15.68 1.60 -6.81
C ASP A 318 -16.52 0.39 -7.28
N SER A 319 -15.92 -0.46 -8.13
CA SER A 319 -16.58 -1.67 -8.65
C SER A 319 -16.94 -2.69 -7.58
N ASP A 320 -16.26 -2.65 -6.43
CA ASP A 320 -16.46 -3.56 -5.31
C ASP A 320 -17.36 -2.95 -4.23
N ASP A 321 -18.05 -1.86 -4.57
CA ASP A 321 -19.01 -1.15 -3.71
C ASP A 321 -18.40 -0.42 -2.51
N ASN A 322 -17.09 -0.13 -2.53
CA ASN A 322 -16.41 0.60 -1.48
C ASN A 322 -16.45 2.10 -1.73
N LEU A 323 -16.69 2.88 -0.67
CA LEU A 323 -16.59 4.33 -0.72
C LEU A 323 -15.13 4.74 -1.00
N ARG A 324 -14.95 5.61 -1.98
CA ARG A 324 -13.66 6.19 -2.40
C ARG A 324 -13.74 7.70 -2.49
N GLY A 325 -12.56 8.33 -2.56
CA GLY A 325 -12.43 9.76 -2.78
C GLY A 325 -11.79 10.51 -1.62
N VAL A 326 -11.59 11.81 -1.81
CA VAL A 326 -10.98 12.71 -0.79
C VAL A 326 -11.67 12.57 0.57
N THR A 327 -13.00 12.55 0.55
CA THR A 327 -13.80 12.47 1.78
C THR A 327 -13.75 11.10 2.42
N ALA A 328 -13.61 10.02 1.63
CA ALA A 328 -13.44 8.67 2.16
C ALA A 328 -12.12 8.55 2.95
N ASP A 329 -11.02 9.06 2.39
CA ASP A 329 -9.72 9.09 3.07
C ASP A 329 -9.76 9.98 4.34
N LEU A 330 -10.48 11.10 4.27
CA LEU A 330 -10.70 11.97 5.43
C LEU A 330 -11.48 11.27 6.55
N LEU A 331 -12.57 10.59 6.22
CA LEU A 331 -13.36 9.83 7.20
C LEU A 331 -12.54 8.72 7.86
N GLU A 332 -11.63 8.11 7.11
CA GLU A 332 -10.70 7.11 7.67
C GLU A 332 -9.74 7.74 8.69
N LEU A 333 -9.20 8.92 8.43
CA LEU A 333 -8.38 9.64 9.41
C LEU A 333 -9.19 10.03 10.66
N ILE A 334 -10.42 10.51 10.48
CA ILE A 334 -11.32 10.84 11.60
C ILE A 334 -11.61 9.58 12.41
N ARG A 335 -11.87 8.45 11.74
CA ARG A 335 -12.09 7.15 12.41
C ARG A 335 -10.89 6.75 13.28
N LEU A 336 -9.68 6.85 12.76
CA LEU A 336 -8.46 6.51 13.49
C LEU A 336 -8.27 7.39 14.75
N ARG A 337 -8.61 8.69 14.66
CA ARG A 337 -8.45 9.64 15.77
C ARG A 337 -9.54 9.57 16.83
N THR A 338 -10.76 9.21 16.43
CA THR A 338 -11.93 9.25 17.32
C THR A 338 -12.42 7.87 17.77
N GLY A 339 -12.06 6.82 17.03
CA GLY A 339 -12.64 5.48 17.21
C GLY A 339 -14.06 5.32 16.69
N MET A 340 -14.66 6.37 16.09
CA MET A 340 -15.98 6.29 15.46
C MET A 340 -15.95 5.31 14.29
N ARG A 341 -17.04 4.61 14.09
CA ARG A 341 -17.28 3.82 12.87
C ARG A 341 -18.36 4.49 12.05
N PHE A 342 -18.24 4.38 10.74
CA PHE A 342 -19.16 5.00 9.81
C PHE A 342 -19.99 3.92 9.07
N ASP A 343 -21.33 4.02 9.21
CA ASP A 343 -22.29 3.31 8.39
C ASP A 343 -22.64 4.20 7.19
N VAL A 344 -22.06 3.88 6.03
CA VAL A 344 -22.15 4.75 4.84
C VAL A 344 -23.43 4.46 4.08
N ARG A 345 -24.20 5.53 3.82
CA ARG A 345 -25.47 5.49 3.07
C ARG A 345 -25.34 6.32 1.82
N ARG A 346 -25.89 5.83 0.73
CA ARG A 346 -25.88 6.52 -0.56
C ARG A 346 -27.04 7.50 -0.68
N SER A 347 -26.78 8.57 -1.40
CA SER A 347 -27.77 9.53 -1.84
C SER A 347 -27.47 9.97 -3.27
N ARG A 348 -28.50 10.36 -3.99
CA ARG A 348 -28.41 10.82 -5.38
C ARG A 348 -28.30 12.33 -5.51
N SER A 349 -28.65 13.07 -4.46
CA SER A 349 -28.63 14.54 -4.48
C SER A 349 -28.32 15.12 -3.10
N ASP A 350 -27.89 16.39 -3.09
CA ASP A 350 -27.66 17.14 -1.86
C ASP A 350 -28.94 17.33 -1.05
N ASP A 351 -30.08 17.55 -1.71
CA ASP A 351 -31.37 17.72 -1.04
C ASP A 351 -31.82 16.44 -0.33
N GLU A 352 -31.63 15.29 -0.96
CA GLU A 352 -31.92 13.99 -0.33
C GLU A 352 -31.03 13.75 0.90
N MET A 353 -29.75 14.17 0.85
CA MET A 353 -28.86 14.09 2.03
C MET A 353 -29.38 14.96 3.18
N ILE A 354 -29.82 16.17 2.88
CA ILE A 354 -30.36 17.11 3.87
C ILE A 354 -31.67 16.57 4.47
N GLU A 355 -32.54 15.97 3.65
CA GLU A 355 -33.76 15.32 4.13
C GLU A 355 -33.47 14.14 5.05
N GLN A 356 -32.46 13.32 4.75
CA GLN A 356 -32.05 12.21 5.62
C GLN A 356 -31.58 12.70 7.01
N ILE A 357 -30.88 13.85 7.09
CA ILE A 357 -30.54 14.46 8.39
C ILE A 357 -31.78 14.94 9.11
N ARG A 358 -32.66 15.67 8.42
CA ARG A 358 -33.90 16.21 9.01
C ARG A 358 -34.82 15.12 9.53
N ASP A 359 -34.91 14.00 8.81
CA ASP A 359 -35.73 12.84 9.17
C ASP A 359 -35.05 11.91 10.19
N ASN A 360 -33.89 12.31 10.73
CA ASN A 360 -33.06 11.51 11.64
C ASN A 360 -32.70 10.11 11.09
N LYS A 361 -32.55 9.99 9.78
CA LYS A 361 -32.09 8.79 9.08
C LYS A 361 -30.58 8.73 8.93
N ALA A 362 -29.91 9.90 8.97
CA ALA A 362 -28.45 10.04 8.96
C ALA A 362 -28.01 11.01 10.05
N ASP A 363 -26.76 10.89 10.48
CA ASP A 363 -26.15 11.73 11.52
C ASP A 363 -25.17 12.73 10.95
N LEU A 364 -24.58 12.43 9.78
CA LEU A 364 -23.51 13.18 9.16
C LEU A 364 -23.65 13.19 7.63
N ILE A 365 -23.49 14.37 7.02
CA ILE A 365 -23.25 14.53 5.58
C ILE A 365 -21.75 14.67 5.36
N ALA A 366 -21.19 13.86 4.47
CA ALA A 366 -19.74 13.74 4.31
C ALA A 366 -19.09 14.87 3.48
N ALA A 367 -19.79 15.40 2.49
CA ALA A 367 -19.29 16.49 1.63
C ALA A 367 -20.41 17.41 1.22
N LEU A 368 -20.39 18.65 1.69
CA LEU A 368 -21.40 19.63 1.34
C LEU A 368 -20.81 21.05 1.33
N LEU A 369 -21.29 21.88 0.41
CA LEU A 369 -20.96 23.29 0.37
C LEU A 369 -21.92 24.08 1.27
N PRO A 370 -21.42 24.91 2.20
CA PRO A 370 -22.27 25.81 3.00
C PRO A 370 -22.96 26.86 2.12
N SER A 371 -24.23 27.09 2.39
CA SER A 371 -24.99 28.22 1.85
C SER A 371 -25.92 28.75 2.94
N ALA A 372 -26.36 29.99 2.82
CA ALA A 372 -27.25 30.63 3.82
C ALA A 372 -28.53 29.80 4.07
N GLN A 373 -29.08 29.18 3.04
CA GLN A 373 -30.23 28.29 3.14
C GLN A 373 -29.91 27.03 3.94
N ARG A 374 -28.77 26.40 3.66
CA ARG A 374 -28.34 25.13 4.32
C ARG A 374 -27.95 25.38 5.78
N GLU A 375 -27.30 26.50 6.07
CA GLU A 375 -26.91 26.90 7.44
C GLU A 375 -28.10 27.17 8.35
N SER A 376 -29.29 27.42 7.80
CA SER A 376 -30.51 27.54 8.61
C SER A 376 -30.93 26.20 9.26
N THR A 377 -30.55 25.05 8.69
CA THR A 377 -30.99 23.71 9.11
C THR A 377 -29.85 22.80 9.55
N LEU A 378 -28.61 23.09 9.16
CA LEU A 378 -27.44 22.28 9.40
C LEU A 378 -26.36 23.06 10.15
N ASN A 379 -25.51 22.35 10.89
CA ASN A 379 -24.24 22.84 11.40
C ASN A 379 -23.12 22.32 10.52
N PHE A 380 -22.30 23.22 9.99
CA PHE A 380 -21.13 22.89 9.20
C PHE A 380 -19.88 22.84 10.08
N THR A 381 -18.98 21.90 9.78
CA THR A 381 -17.65 21.91 10.33
C THR A 381 -16.77 22.94 9.61
N ARG A 382 -15.56 23.18 10.12
CA ARG A 382 -14.53 23.83 9.33
C ARG A 382 -14.32 23.09 8.00
N PRO A 383 -14.05 23.80 6.90
CA PRO A 383 -13.82 23.16 5.62
C PRO A 383 -12.51 22.36 5.64
N TYR A 384 -12.54 21.17 5.05
CA TYR A 384 -11.36 20.33 4.86
C TYR A 384 -10.76 20.45 3.47
N LEU A 385 -11.51 20.99 2.51
CA LEU A 385 -11.06 21.25 1.14
C LEU A 385 -11.61 22.60 0.67
N GLN A 386 -10.72 23.45 0.17
CA GLN A 386 -11.06 24.76 -0.40
C GLN A 386 -10.41 24.92 -1.77
N ASN A 387 -11.18 25.39 -2.74
CA ASN A 387 -10.70 25.73 -4.08
C ASN A 387 -11.65 26.73 -4.76
N SER A 388 -11.22 27.26 -5.92
CA SER A 388 -12.03 28.25 -6.65
C SER A 388 -13.22 27.61 -7.35
N PHE A 389 -14.32 28.36 -7.48
CA PHE A 389 -15.31 28.04 -8.49
C PHE A 389 -14.82 28.43 -9.87
N VAL A 390 -15.14 27.63 -10.86
CA VAL A 390 -14.72 27.81 -12.25
C VAL A 390 -15.87 27.68 -13.22
N LEU A 391 -15.74 28.39 -14.35
CA LEU A 391 -16.60 28.27 -15.51
C LEU A 391 -16.04 27.19 -16.43
N LEU A 392 -16.81 26.15 -16.64
CA LEU A 392 -16.57 25.13 -17.67
C LEU A 392 -17.27 25.53 -18.97
N THR A 393 -16.62 25.37 -20.10
CA THR A 393 -17.17 25.54 -21.44
C THR A 393 -16.72 24.41 -22.36
N ARG A 394 -17.38 24.29 -23.51
CA ARG A 394 -16.90 23.38 -24.57
C ARG A 394 -15.62 23.93 -25.20
N LYS A 395 -14.76 23.04 -25.69
CA LYS A 395 -13.57 23.43 -26.48
C LYS A 395 -14.00 23.83 -27.88
N ALA A 396 -14.30 25.13 -28.08
CA ALA A 396 -14.60 25.73 -29.38
C ALA A 396 -14.03 27.14 -29.44
N ALA A 397 -13.77 27.64 -30.65
CA ALA A 397 -13.15 28.95 -30.84
C ALA A 397 -14.03 30.13 -30.35
N ASP A 398 -15.34 29.93 -30.33
CA ASP A 398 -16.34 30.90 -29.91
C ASP A 398 -16.87 30.70 -28.47
N SER A 399 -16.19 29.81 -27.72
CA SER A 399 -16.62 29.52 -26.35
C SER A 399 -16.45 30.70 -25.43
N PRO A 400 -17.42 30.93 -24.52
CA PRO A 400 -17.35 32.05 -23.55
C PRO A 400 -16.11 31.94 -22.65
N THR A 401 -15.36 33.03 -22.54
CA THR A 401 -14.17 33.11 -21.67
C THR A 401 -14.46 33.89 -20.38
N SER A 402 -15.65 34.43 -20.22
CA SER A 402 -16.09 35.16 -19.03
C SER A 402 -17.61 35.07 -18.82
N LEU A 403 -18.07 35.33 -17.61
CA LEU A 403 -19.50 35.40 -17.30
C LEU A 403 -20.21 36.51 -18.11
N ALA A 404 -19.54 37.62 -18.43
CA ALA A 404 -20.10 38.69 -19.22
C ALA A 404 -20.53 38.25 -20.64
N GLN A 405 -19.85 37.26 -21.21
CA GLN A 405 -20.17 36.69 -22.53
C GLN A 405 -21.32 35.68 -22.50
N LEU A 406 -21.80 35.32 -21.30
CA LEU A 406 -22.94 34.43 -21.10
C LEU A 406 -24.29 35.17 -20.94
N GLN A 407 -24.33 36.49 -21.13
CA GLN A 407 -25.59 37.23 -21.11
C GLN A 407 -26.56 36.67 -22.17
N ASP A 408 -27.81 36.45 -21.75
CA ASP A 408 -28.89 35.80 -22.51
C ASP A 408 -28.64 34.33 -22.90
N LYS A 409 -27.54 33.72 -22.41
CA LYS A 409 -27.19 32.31 -22.60
C LYS A 409 -27.50 31.46 -21.37
N ARG A 410 -27.47 30.18 -21.53
CA ARG A 410 -27.77 29.19 -20.48
C ARG A 410 -26.50 28.79 -19.72
N LEU A 411 -26.55 28.89 -18.40
CA LEU A 411 -25.49 28.47 -17.50
C LEU A 411 -26.03 27.41 -16.55
N ALA A 412 -25.48 26.20 -16.62
CA ALA A 412 -25.87 25.10 -15.74
C ALA A 412 -25.14 25.22 -14.40
N ILE A 413 -25.86 24.99 -13.32
CA ILE A 413 -25.33 25.02 -11.95
C ILE A 413 -26.09 24.02 -11.08
N ALA A 414 -25.41 23.35 -10.17
CA ALA A 414 -26.06 22.42 -9.22
C ALA A 414 -26.93 23.18 -8.23
N GLN A 415 -28.09 22.64 -7.88
CA GLN A 415 -29.03 23.15 -6.89
C GLN A 415 -28.34 23.39 -5.54
N GLY A 416 -28.68 24.49 -4.87
CA GLY A 416 -28.08 24.84 -3.58
C GLY A 416 -26.61 25.26 -3.64
N ASN A 417 -26.04 25.45 -4.84
CA ASN A 417 -24.70 26.00 -4.98
C ASN A 417 -24.65 27.42 -4.42
N PRO A 418 -23.67 27.75 -3.57
CA PRO A 418 -23.58 29.08 -2.92
C PRO A 418 -23.38 30.26 -3.89
N LEU A 419 -23.11 30.01 -5.17
CA LEU A 419 -23.02 31.06 -6.20
C LEU A 419 -24.35 31.41 -6.86
N VAL A 420 -25.44 30.71 -6.62
CA VAL A 420 -26.73 30.96 -7.28
C VAL A 420 -27.22 32.41 -7.04
N ASP A 421 -27.20 32.86 -5.78
CA ASP A 421 -27.64 34.20 -5.40
C ASP A 421 -26.71 35.28 -5.97
N TYR A 422 -25.40 35.04 -5.95
CA TYR A 422 -24.41 35.93 -6.57
C TYR A 422 -24.64 36.06 -8.08
N LEU A 423 -24.85 34.95 -8.78
CA LEU A 423 -25.10 34.98 -10.22
C LEU A 423 -26.42 35.67 -10.58
N ARG A 424 -27.46 35.48 -9.76
CA ARG A 424 -28.74 36.16 -9.96
C ARG A 424 -28.67 37.67 -9.73
N SER A 425 -27.87 38.12 -8.76
CA SER A 425 -27.71 39.56 -8.45
C SER A 425 -26.79 40.28 -9.43
N GLU A 426 -25.60 39.71 -9.71
CA GLU A 426 -24.57 40.37 -10.51
C GLU A 426 -24.74 40.15 -12.02
N PHE A 427 -25.36 39.03 -12.41
CA PHE A 427 -25.54 38.64 -13.82
C PHE A 427 -26.98 38.23 -14.13
N PRO A 428 -27.97 39.11 -13.90
CA PRO A 428 -29.41 38.78 -14.00
C PRO A 428 -29.88 38.38 -15.40
N ARG A 429 -29.09 38.68 -16.43
CA ARG A 429 -29.39 38.29 -17.82
C ARG A 429 -28.93 36.88 -18.18
N ILE A 430 -28.13 36.21 -17.32
CA ILE A 430 -27.76 34.79 -17.51
C ILE A 430 -28.96 33.92 -17.16
N ARG A 431 -29.28 32.98 -18.04
CA ARG A 431 -30.35 32.02 -17.80
C ARG A 431 -29.78 30.84 -17.02
N LEU A 432 -29.95 30.82 -15.69
CA LEU A 432 -29.50 29.72 -14.85
C LEU A 432 -30.39 28.48 -15.06
N ILE A 433 -29.75 27.32 -15.30
CA ILE A 433 -30.39 26.02 -15.31
C ILE A 433 -29.87 25.28 -14.07
N GLU A 434 -30.73 25.18 -13.05
CA GLU A 434 -30.40 24.43 -11.84
C GLU A 434 -30.59 22.93 -12.07
N THR A 435 -29.56 22.16 -11.75
CA THR A 435 -29.50 20.69 -11.92
C THR A 435 -29.45 19.99 -10.57
N PRO A 436 -29.86 18.71 -10.48
CA PRO A 436 -29.84 17.98 -9.21
C PRO A 436 -28.43 17.83 -8.61
N ASP A 437 -27.40 17.75 -9.45
CA ASP A 437 -26.01 17.52 -9.07
C ASP A 437 -25.04 18.17 -10.05
N THR A 438 -23.74 18.13 -9.69
CA THR A 438 -22.67 18.71 -10.50
C THR A 438 -22.38 17.95 -11.79
N PHE A 439 -22.62 16.65 -11.83
CA PHE A 439 -22.45 15.83 -13.04
C PHE A 439 -23.49 16.20 -14.09
N SER A 440 -24.76 16.30 -13.70
CA SER A 440 -25.85 16.72 -14.59
C SER A 440 -25.61 18.11 -15.20
N ALA A 441 -25.00 19.04 -14.45
CA ALA A 441 -24.63 20.36 -14.99
C ALA A 441 -23.57 20.24 -16.10
N VAL A 442 -22.57 19.38 -15.91
CA VAL A 442 -21.51 19.12 -16.89
C VAL A 442 -22.05 18.37 -18.12
N GLU A 443 -22.98 17.45 -17.93
CA GLU A 443 -23.65 16.72 -19.00
C GLU A 443 -24.45 17.65 -19.92
N LEU A 444 -25.23 18.58 -19.35
CA LEU A 444 -25.94 19.59 -20.13
C LEU A 444 -24.99 20.46 -20.96
N LEU A 445 -23.83 20.79 -20.42
CA LEU A 445 -22.81 21.53 -21.16
C LEU A 445 -22.23 20.69 -22.31
N ALA A 446 -21.89 19.44 -22.06
CA ALA A 446 -21.33 18.53 -23.05
C ALA A 446 -22.30 18.27 -24.21
N GLU A 447 -23.59 18.12 -23.92
CA GLU A 447 -24.66 17.93 -24.88
C GLU A 447 -25.03 19.21 -25.66
N GLY A 448 -24.49 20.38 -25.30
CA GLY A 448 -24.83 21.66 -25.94
C GLY A 448 -26.16 22.26 -25.48
N LYS A 449 -26.76 21.73 -24.43
CA LYS A 449 -27.99 22.26 -23.82
C LYS A 449 -27.73 23.44 -22.91
N ALA A 450 -26.48 23.69 -22.52
CA ALA A 450 -25.99 24.88 -21.87
C ALA A 450 -24.71 25.38 -22.55
N GLU A 451 -24.41 26.66 -22.42
CA GLU A 451 -23.21 27.29 -22.99
C GLU A 451 -22.05 27.33 -21.98
N GLY A 452 -22.39 27.20 -20.70
CA GLY A 452 -21.42 27.08 -19.60
C GLY A 452 -21.95 26.23 -18.46
N ALA A 453 -21.04 25.75 -17.60
CA ALA A 453 -21.39 25.11 -16.34
C ALA A 453 -20.50 25.63 -15.21
N VAL A 454 -21.07 25.78 -14.02
CA VAL A 454 -20.34 26.17 -12.80
C VAL A 454 -19.96 24.94 -12.01
N ASN A 455 -18.68 24.86 -11.63
CA ASN A 455 -18.23 23.80 -10.76
C ASN A 455 -17.05 24.25 -9.87
N SER A 456 -16.68 23.46 -8.88
CA SER A 456 -15.43 23.67 -8.16
C SER A 456 -14.24 23.19 -9.00
N LEU A 457 -13.08 23.80 -8.83
CA LEU A 457 -11.87 23.47 -9.61
C LEU A 457 -11.48 21.99 -9.50
N VAL A 458 -11.61 21.39 -8.31
CA VAL A 458 -11.28 19.98 -8.07
C VAL A 458 -12.20 19.06 -8.88
N ILE A 459 -13.49 19.31 -8.85
CA ILE A 459 -14.47 18.51 -9.59
C ILE A 459 -14.35 18.77 -11.10
N ALA A 460 -14.14 20.02 -11.51
CA ALA A 460 -13.92 20.37 -12.90
C ALA A 460 -12.70 19.65 -13.50
N ASN A 461 -11.57 19.65 -12.79
CA ASN A 461 -10.36 18.92 -13.22
C ASN A 461 -10.60 17.42 -13.34
N TYR A 462 -11.37 16.83 -12.43
CA TYR A 462 -11.73 15.42 -12.50
C TYR A 462 -12.51 15.11 -13.79
N PHE A 463 -13.53 15.91 -14.11
CA PHE A 463 -14.32 15.70 -15.33
C PHE A 463 -13.50 15.91 -16.60
N ILE A 464 -12.64 16.92 -16.66
CA ILE A 464 -11.78 17.18 -17.81
C ILE A 464 -10.74 16.05 -18.01
N SER A 465 -10.18 15.51 -16.93
CA SER A 465 -9.24 14.39 -17.01
C SER A 465 -9.92 13.05 -17.23
N SER A 466 -11.25 12.96 -17.10
CA SER A 466 -12.00 11.75 -17.41
C SER A 466 -12.07 11.54 -18.92
N GLN A 467 -11.97 10.30 -19.38
CA GLN A 467 -12.07 9.96 -20.80
C GLN A 467 -13.38 10.41 -21.49
N LEU A 468 -14.42 10.66 -20.68
CA LEU A 468 -15.72 11.11 -21.18
C LEU A 468 -15.68 12.55 -21.71
N PHE A 469 -14.87 13.42 -21.12
CA PHE A 469 -14.90 14.86 -21.39
C PHE A 469 -13.54 15.48 -21.76
N GLU A 470 -12.46 14.71 -21.80
CA GLU A 470 -11.07 15.17 -21.99
C GLU A 470 -10.87 16.05 -23.22
N HIS A 471 -11.57 15.74 -24.31
CA HIS A 471 -11.44 16.48 -25.59
C HIS A 471 -12.56 17.47 -25.83
N THR A 472 -13.60 17.48 -25.00
CA THR A 472 -14.82 18.26 -25.24
C THR A 472 -14.95 19.48 -24.37
N LEU A 473 -14.41 19.46 -23.14
CA LEU A 473 -14.56 20.51 -22.15
C LEU A 473 -13.24 21.17 -21.77
N GLN A 474 -13.32 22.40 -21.32
CA GLN A 474 -12.20 23.19 -20.79
C GLN A 474 -12.66 24.08 -19.63
N ILE A 475 -11.71 24.46 -18.76
CA ILE A 475 -11.90 25.54 -17.79
C ILE A 475 -11.61 26.86 -18.49
N SER A 476 -12.57 27.77 -18.49
CA SER A 476 -12.44 29.08 -19.15
C SER A 476 -11.93 30.15 -18.22
N THR A 477 -12.47 30.22 -16.99
CA THR A 477 -12.09 31.24 -16.00
C THR A 477 -12.54 30.83 -14.59
N THR A 478 -12.03 31.54 -13.58
CA THR A 478 -12.55 31.47 -12.22
C THR A 478 -13.76 32.38 -12.06
N ILE A 479 -14.68 32.03 -11.16
CA ILE A 479 -15.93 32.77 -10.91
C ILE A 479 -15.87 33.38 -9.51
N GLY A 480 -15.92 34.72 -9.47
CA GLY A 480 -15.97 35.49 -8.22
C GLY A 480 -14.75 35.26 -7.31
N THR A 481 -14.87 35.77 -6.09
CA THR A 481 -13.82 35.61 -5.05
C THR A 481 -14.19 34.56 -3.99
N ARG A 482 -15.45 34.09 -3.98
CA ARG A 482 -15.92 33.06 -3.04
C ARG A 482 -15.32 31.71 -3.42
N GLN A 483 -14.81 31.00 -2.41
CA GLN A 483 -14.26 29.68 -2.62
C GLN A 483 -15.31 28.59 -2.40
N ALA A 484 -15.16 27.50 -3.13
CA ALA A 484 -15.85 26.25 -2.88
C ALA A 484 -15.20 25.57 -1.66
N ALA A 485 -15.84 25.71 -0.50
CA ALA A 485 -15.34 25.23 0.79
C ALA A 485 -16.15 24.00 1.22
N PHE A 486 -15.62 22.80 0.95
CA PHE A 486 -16.29 21.55 1.31
C PHE A 486 -16.12 21.25 2.78
N SER A 487 -17.23 20.98 3.45
CA SER A 487 -17.32 20.72 4.88
C SER A 487 -18.13 19.46 5.15
N LEU A 488 -17.95 18.89 6.33
CA LEU A 488 -18.88 17.94 6.91
C LEU A 488 -20.07 18.72 7.48
N ALA A 489 -21.27 18.14 7.46
CA ALA A 489 -22.45 18.80 8.02
C ALA A 489 -23.26 17.84 8.91
N THR A 490 -23.78 18.37 10.01
CA THR A 490 -24.59 17.65 11.01
C THR A 490 -25.93 18.35 11.20
N GLY A 491 -26.88 17.69 11.82
CA GLY A 491 -28.11 18.34 12.28
C GLY A 491 -27.79 19.43 13.32
N ARG A 492 -28.65 20.46 13.44
CA ARG A 492 -28.41 21.59 14.36
C ARG A 492 -28.33 21.22 15.82
N GLU A 493 -29.03 20.16 16.22
CA GLU A 493 -29.04 19.66 17.62
C GLU A 493 -27.82 18.78 17.94
N ALA A 494 -27.07 18.33 16.93
CA ALA A 494 -25.89 17.45 17.11
C ALA A 494 -24.63 18.26 17.42
N LYS A 495 -24.65 19.07 18.51
CA LYS A 495 -23.56 19.99 18.87
C LYS A 495 -22.28 19.27 19.27
N GLU A 496 -22.40 18.20 20.04
CA GLU A 496 -21.26 17.37 20.48
C GLU A 496 -20.58 16.73 19.28
N LEU A 497 -21.34 16.13 18.37
CA LEU A 497 -20.80 15.53 17.14
C LEU A 497 -20.05 16.58 16.31
N ASN A 498 -20.66 17.75 16.10
CA ASN A 498 -20.01 18.83 15.35
C ASN A 498 -18.72 19.31 16.01
N ALA A 499 -18.69 19.45 17.33
CA ALA A 499 -17.51 19.84 18.10
C ALA A 499 -16.39 18.80 17.98
N ILE A 500 -16.71 17.51 18.11
CA ILE A 500 -15.75 16.42 17.97
C ILE A 500 -15.17 16.38 16.55
N LEU A 501 -16.01 16.50 15.54
CA LEU A 501 -15.58 16.53 14.13
C LEU A 501 -14.66 17.73 13.84
N ASN A 502 -14.96 18.91 14.39
CA ASN A 502 -14.10 20.08 14.25
C ASN A 502 -12.74 19.88 14.92
N LYS A 503 -12.70 19.28 16.11
CA LYS A 503 -11.45 18.93 16.79
C LYS A 503 -10.66 17.88 16.00
N ALA A 504 -11.34 16.85 15.47
CA ALA A 504 -10.72 15.85 14.63
C ALA A 504 -10.10 16.49 13.37
N LEU A 505 -10.81 17.38 12.69
CA LEU A 505 -10.30 18.12 11.53
C LEU A 505 -9.12 19.04 11.89
N LEU A 506 -9.13 19.67 13.08
CA LEU A 506 -8.01 20.47 13.57
C LEU A 506 -6.76 19.64 13.86
N SER A 507 -6.94 18.41 14.28
CA SER A 507 -5.83 17.48 14.54
C SER A 507 -5.17 16.94 13.28
N ILE A 508 -5.82 17.06 12.11
CA ILE A 508 -5.24 16.67 10.82
C ILE A 508 -4.32 17.79 10.34
N ALA A 509 -3.04 17.49 10.19
CA ALA A 509 -2.09 18.48 9.71
C ALA A 509 -2.37 18.88 8.25
N PRO A 510 -2.07 20.13 7.85
CA PRO A 510 -2.23 20.57 6.46
C PRO A 510 -1.51 19.68 5.44
N GLU A 511 -0.38 19.10 5.83
CA GLU A 511 0.43 18.18 5.02
C GLU A 511 -0.34 16.87 4.76
N GLU A 512 -1.01 16.31 5.76
CA GLU A 512 -1.85 15.11 5.60
C GLU A 512 -3.01 15.35 4.64
N LEU A 513 -3.69 16.49 4.79
CA LEU A 513 -4.73 16.91 3.83
C LEU A 513 -4.16 17.12 2.43
N GLY A 514 -2.94 17.67 2.34
CA GLY A 514 -2.21 17.84 1.09
C GLY A 514 -1.94 16.51 0.39
N ILE A 515 -1.54 15.48 1.12
CA ILE A 515 -1.30 14.13 0.61
C ILE A 515 -2.60 13.51 0.07
N ILE A 516 -3.70 13.58 0.84
CA ILE A 516 -5.01 13.11 0.40
C ILE A 516 -5.43 13.81 -0.89
N ASN A 517 -5.34 15.14 -0.92
CA ASN A 517 -5.73 15.93 -2.09
C ASN A 517 -4.85 15.63 -3.31
N SER A 518 -3.55 15.41 -3.13
CA SER A 518 -2.63 15.09 -4.23
C SER A 518 -2.90 13.72 -4.83
N ARG A 519 -3.24 12.73 -4.01
CA ARG A 519 -3.63 11.39 -4.45
C ARG A 519 -4.79 11.43 -5.45
N TRP A 520 -5.79 12.24 -5.17
CA TRP A 520 -7.00 12.33 -5.98
C TRP A 520 -6.92 13.37 -7.11
N ARG A 521 -5.88 14.22 -7.13
CA ARG A 521 -5.69 15.25 -8.18
C ARG A 521 -5.36 14.63 -9.55
N GLY A 522 -4.67 13.51 -9.59
CA GLY A 522 -4.32 12.76 -10.81
C GLY A 522 -5.20 11.54 -11.07
N TYR A 523 -6.20 11.29 -10.22
CA TYR A 523 -7.10 10.16 -10.36
C TYR A 523 -8.08 10.43 -11.50
N SER A 524 -7.84 9.83 -12.67
CA SER A 524 -8.85 9.72 -13.70
C SER A 524 -9.59 8.40 -13.51
N ALA A 525 -10.91 8.40 -13.62
CA ALA A 525 -11.75 7.18 -13.57
C ALA A 525 -11.34 6.12 -14.62
N SER A 526 -10.44 6.47 -15.53
CA SER A 526 -9.87 5.59 -16.54
C SER A 526 -9.00 4.45 -15.97
N SER A 527 -8.49 4.56 -14.73
CA SER A 527 -7.70 3.47 -14.14
C SER A 527 -8.55 2.23 -13.79
N GLN A 528 -9.87 2.37 -13.66
CA GLN A 528 -10.78 1.24 -13.42
C GLN A 528 -11.35 0.61 -14.71
N SER A 529 -11.22 1.27 -15.87
CA SER A 529 -11.74 0.73 -17.13
C SER A 529 -10.71 0.01 -17.99
N THR A 530 -9.58 -0.43 -17.40
CA THR A 530 -8.56 -1.22 -18.11
C THR A 530 -9.18 -2.42 -18.82
N TRP A 531 -10.16 -3.07 -18.21
CA TRP A 531 -10.92 -4.17 -18.80
C TRP A 531 -11.82 -3.70 -19.96
N ARG A 532 -12.45 -2.55 -19.85
CA ARG A 532 -13.40 -2.04 -20.86
C ARG A 532 -12.69 -1.56 -22.14
N ASN A 533 -11.46 -1.07 -22.02
CA ASN A 533 -10.64 -0.67 -23.17
C ASN A 533 -9.91 -1.84 -23.82
N TYR A 534 -9.55 -2.88 -23.05
CA TYR A 534 -8.86 -4.05 -23.55
C TYR A 534 -9.80 -5.15 -24.08
N HIS A 535 -11.11 -5.13 -23.77
CA HIS A 535 -12.01 -6.18 -24.23
C HIS A 535 -12.11 -6.23 -25.76
N ARG A 536 -12.09 -5.08 -26.45
CA ARG A 536 -12.06 -5.05 -27.93
C ARG A 536 -10.79 -5.69 -28.48
N LEU A 537 -9.66 -5.33 -27.92
CA LEU A 537 -8.36 -5.88 -28.30
C LEU A 537 -8.26 -7.37 -27.92
N PHE A 538 -8.79 -7.74 -26.77
CA PHE A 538 -8.89 -9.13 -26.31
C PHE A 538 -9.73 -9.98 -27.26
N TYR A 539 -10.93 -9.52 -27.65
CA TYR A 539 -11.75 -10.23 -28.63
C TYR A 539 -11.09 -10.32 -30.00
N GLN A 540 -10.39 -9.28 -30.46
CA GLN A 540 -9.62 -9.33 -31.70
C GLN A 540 -8.51 -10.38 -31.65
N ILE A 541 -7.78 -10.47 -30.56
CA ILE A 541 -6.74 -11.49 -30.35
C ILE A 541 -7.36 -12.89 -30.30
N VAL A 542 -8.46 -13.08 -29.58
CA VAL A 542 -9.13 -14.39 -29.48
C VAL A 542 -9.69 -14.82 -30.85
N ILE A 543 -10.32 -13.92 -31.62
CA ILE A 543 -10.80 -14.20 -32.97
C ILE A 543 -9.62 -14.51 -33.88
N GLY A 544 -8.54 -13.73 -33.85
CA GLY A 544 -7.33 -13.97 -34.62
C GLY A 544 -6.69 -15.33 -34.33
N ALA A 545 -6.59 -15.68 -33.04
CA ALA A 545 -6.09 -17.00 -32.62
C ALA A 545 -7.01 -18.14 -33.09
N GLY A 546 -8.32 -17.95 -33.02
CA GLY A 546 -9.31 -18.90 -33.54
C GLY A 546 -9.18 -19.14 -35.05
N VAL A 547 -9.01 -18.07 -35.84
CA VAL A 547 -8.79 -18.15 -37.28
C VAL A 547 -7.48 -18.88 -37.62
N LEU A 548 -6.39 -18.57 -36.90
CA LEU A 548 -5.11 -19.26 -37.09
C LEU A 548 -5.21 -20.76 -36.77
N LEU A 549 -5.96 -21.12 -35.74
CA LEU A 549 -6.20 -22.51 -35.35
C LEU A 549 -7.00 -23.24 -36.44
N LEU A 550 -8.04 -22.62 -37.01
CA LEU A 550 -8.82 -23.17 -38.10
C LEU A 550 -7.96 -23.36 -39.38
N ILE A 551 -7.11 -22.38 -39.72
CA ILE A 551 -6.16 -22.50 -40.84
C ILE A 551 -5.19 -23.65 -40.58
N SER A 552 -4.65 -23.79 -39.36
CA SER A 552 -3.74 -24.88 -39.01
C SER A 552 -4.41 -26.27 -39.12
N VAL A 553 -5.65 -26.40 -38.68
CA VAL A 553 -6.43 -27.64 -38.81
C VAL A 553 -6.70 -27.96 -40.29
N ALA A 554 -7.12 -26.97 -41.07
CA ALA A 554 -7.37 -27.13 -42.52
C ALA A 554 -6.08 -27.52 -43.26
N TRP A 555 -4.95 -26.87 -42.92
CA TRP A 555 -3.64 -27.19 -43.49
C TRP A 555 -3.20 -28.62 -43.12
N ASN A 556 -3.39 -29.03 -41.90
CA ASN A 556 -3.08 -30.40 -41.47
C ASN A 556 -3.95 -31.44 -42.22
N ALA A 557 -5.24 -31.15 -42.36
CA ALA A 557 -6.14 -32.01 -43.14
C ALA A 557 -5.74 -32.09 -44.62
N TYR A 558 -5.35 -30.96 -45.24
CA TYR A 558 -4.84 -30.90 -46.58
C TYR A 558 -3.54 -31.72 -46.74
N MET A 559 -2.59 -31.51 -45.85
CA MET A 559 -1.32 -32.27 -45.89
C MET A 559 -1.54 -33.78 -45.71
N ARG A 560 -2.43 -34.19 -44.84
CA ARG A 560 -2.79 -35.63 -44.66
C ARG A 560 -3.41 -36.21 -45.93
N ARG A 561 -4.23 -35.43 -46.67
CA ARG A 561 -4.78 -35.86 -47.98
C ARG A 561 -3.68 -36.01 -49.01
N GLN A 562 -2.75 -35.07 -49.10
CA GLN A 562 -1.61 -35.13 -50.02
C GLN A 562 -0.69 -36.33 -49.75
N ILE A 563 -0.40 -36.59 -48.47
CA ILE A 563 0.41 -37.76 -48.06
C ILE A 563 -0.29 -39.05 -48.44
N LYS A 564 -1.62 -39.18 -48.22
CA LYS A 564 -2.38 -40.37 -48.62
C LYS A 564 -2.38 -40.57 -50.13
N GLN A 565 -2.53 -39.49 -50.91
CA GLN A 565 -2.48 -39.55 -52.38
C GLN A 565 -1.10 -40.00 -52.90
N ARG A 566 -0.01 -39.45 -52.34
CA ARG A 566 1.36 -39.88 -52.66
C ARG A 566 1.60 -41.34 -52.32
N GLN A 567 1.19 -41.78 -51.13
CA GLN A 567 1.32 -43.18 -50.74
C GLN A 567 0.50 -44.14 -51.64
N ALA A 568 -0.69 -43.72 -52.05
CA ALA A 568 -1.51 -44.50 -52.98
C ALA A 568 -0.84 -44.59 -54.35
N ALA A 569 -0.28 -43.51 -54.87
CA ALA A 569 0.44 -43.49 -56.14
C ALA A 569 1.73 -44.34 -56.10
N GLU A 570 2.49 -44.26 -55.00
CA GLU A 570 3.68 -45.10 -54.78
C GLU A 570 3.32 -46.59 -54.71
N ARG A 571 2.23 -46.97 -54.02
CA ARG A 571 1.75 -48.36 -53.99
C ARG A 571 1.35 -48.85 -55.37
N ALA A 572 0.55 -48.03 -56.09
CA ALA A 572 0.12 -48.39 -57.47
C ALA A 572 1.33 -48.56 -58.38
N LEU A 573 2.37 -47.73 -58.26
CA LEU A 573 3.60 -47.88 -59.05
C LEU A 573 4.37 -49.13 -58.68
N ASN A 574 4.49 -49.46 -57.40
CA ASN A 574 5.16 -50.69 -56.94
C ASN A 574 4.40 -51.94 -57.40
N ASP A 575 3.05 -51.93 -57.27
CA ASP A 575 2.23 -53.03 -57.74
C ASP A 575 2.42 -53.27 -59.27
N GLN A 576 2.49 -52.17 -60.05
CA GLN A 576 2.76 -52.21 -61.43
C GLN A 576 4.16 -52.79 -61.77
N LEU A 577 5.17 -52.39 -61.03
CA LEU A 577 6.52 -52.90 -61.17
C LEU A 577 6.60 -54.39 -60.84
N GLU A 578 5.96 -54.84 -59.74
CA GLU A 578 5.90 -56.26 -59.34
C GLU A 578 5.13 -57.08 -60.41
N PHE A 579 4.01 -56.58 -60.95
CA PHE A 579 3.28 -57.22 -61.99
C PHE A 579 4.14 -57.36 -63.24
N MET A 580 4.83 -56.31 -63.71
CA MET A 580 5.76 -56.37 -64.87
C MET A 580 6.89 -57.36 -64.61
N ARG A 581 7.49 -57.40 -63.45
CA ARG A 581 8.54 -58.39 -63.05
C ARG A 581 8.01 -59.81 -63.11
N SER A 582 6.80 -60.05 -62.62
CA SER A 582 6.16 -61.34 -62.62
C SER A 582 5.85 -61.82 -64.02
N LEU A 583 5.36 -60.90 -64.94
CA LEU A 583 5.14 -61.19 -66.33
C LEU A 583 6.44 -61.55 -67.08
N VAL A 584 7.48 -60.79 -66.88
CA VAL A 584 8.78 -60.98 -67.54
C VAL A 584 9.44 -62.30 -67.08
N ASN A 585 9.36 -62.59 -65.77
CA ASN A 585 9.92 -63.85 -65.24
C ASN A 585 9.06 -65.07 -65.49
N GLY A 586 7.72 -64.90 -65.66
CA GLY A 586 6.82 -65.98 -66.00
C GLY A 586 6.96 -66.42 -67.47
N THR A 587 7.70 -65.72 -68.31
CA THR A 587 7.94 -66.08 -69.69
C THR A 587 8.99 -67.20 -69.77
N PRO A 588 8.70 -68.40 -70.43
CA PRO A 588 9.62 -69.53 -70.44
C PRO A 588 10.80 -69.35 -71.43
N HIS A 589 10.90 -68.23 -72.08
CA HIS A 589 11.97 -67.89 -73.02
C HIS A 589 12.94 -66.90 -72.41
N PRO A 590 14.26 -67.02 -72.63
CA PRO A 590 15.23 -66.04 -72.23
C PRO A 590 14.96 -64.66 -72.75
N LEU A 591 14.64 -63.70 -71.89
CA LEU A 591 14.44 -62.29 -72.26
C LEU A 591 15.57 -61.47 -71.57
N TYR A 592 16.10 -60.54 -72.37
CA TYR A 592 17.13 -59.66 -71.88
C TYR A 592 17.06 -58.27 -72.51
N VAL A 593 17.53 -57.26 -71.83
CA VAL A 593 17.64 -55.88 -72.30
C VAL A 593 19.12 -55.47 -72.14
N ARG A 594 19.62 -54.86 -73.26
CA ARG A 594 20.99 -54.31 -73.25
C ARG A 594 20.93 -52.79 -73.53
N ASP A 595 21.93 -52.07 -72.99
CA ASP A 595 22.11 -50.67 -73.33
C ASP A 595 22.77 -50.48 -74.70
N ARG A 596 22.99 -49.21 -75.09
CA ARG A 596 23.61 -48.89 -76.41
C ARG A 596 25.09 -49.31 -76.47
N GLN A 597 25.75 -49.55 -75.33
CA GLN A 597 27.10 -50.06 -75.29
C GLN A 597 27.17 -51.61 -75.26
N GLY A 598 26.01 -52.25 -75.34
CA GLY A 598 25.93 -53.72 -75.38
C GLY A 598 25.99 -54.41 -74.00
N LEU A 599 25.95 -53.65 -72.95
CA LEU A 599 25.95 -54.19 -71.59
C LEU A 599 24.54 -54.63 -71.16
N LEU A 600 24.43 -55.74 -70.43
CA LEU A 600 23.17 -56.31 -70.00
C LEU A 600 22.59 -55.46 -68.88
N GLN A 601 21.45 -54.82 -69.12
CA GLN A 601 20.75 -53.98 -68.12
C GLN A 601 19.73 -54.80 -67.33
N SER A 602 19.06 -55.74 -67.93
CA SER A 602 18.06 -56.57 -67.27
C SER A 602 17.90 -57.91 -67.98
N CYS A 603 17.53 -58.94 -67.25
CA CYS A 603 17.16 -60.24 -67.80
C CYS A 603 16.11 -60.91 -66.92
N ASN A 604 15.34 -61.85 -67.51
CA ASN A 604 14.40 -62.68 -66.73
C ASN A 604 15.09 -63.93 -66.15
N ASP A 605 14.37 -64.64 -65.30
CA ASP A 605 14.90 -65.84 -64.65
C ASP A 605 15.20 -66.97 -65.60
N SER A 606 14.42 -67.15 -66.68
CA SER A 606 14.66 -68.08 -67.79
C SER A 606 15.99 -67.80 -68.50
N TYR A 607 16.44 -66.56 -68.59
CA TYR A 607 17.78 -66.23 -69.11
C TYR A 607 18.87 -66.72 -68.18
N LEU A 608 18.71 -66.51 -66.85
CA LEU A 608 19.67 -66.95 -65.85
C LEU A 608 19.80 -68.48 -65.84
N GLU A 609 18.68 -69.18 -65.92
CA GLU A 609 18.66 -70.64 -66.03
C GLU A 609 19.31 -71.17 -67.30
N ALA A 610 18.98 -70.60 -68.48
CA ALA A 610 19.51 -71.02 -69.76
C ALA A 610 21.04 -70.87 -69.88
N PHE A 611 21.58 -69.85 -69.22
CA PHE A 611 23.04 -69.58 -69.23
C PHE A 611 23.75 -70.00 -67.94
N CYS A 612 23.06 -70.69 -67.03
CA CYS A 612 23.58 -71.11 -65.71
C CYS A 612 24.30 -69.99 -64.97
N ALA A 613 23.77 -68.76 -64.98
CA ALA A 613 24.39 -67.56 -64.51
C ALA A 613 23.59 -66.95 -63.30
N ARG A 614 24.25 -66.24 -62.46
CA ARG A 614 23.59 -65.44 -61.37
C ARG A 614 23.39 -64.02 -61.87
N ARG A 615 22.29 -63.38 -61.47
CA ARG A 615 21.91 -62.02 -61.91
C ARG A 615 23.03 -61.00 -61.66
N GLU A 616 23.69 -61.13 -60.50
CA GLU A 616 24.81 -60.28 -60.07
C GLU A 616 26.03 -60.40 -60.99
N ASP A 617 26.21 -61.57 -61.59
CA ASP A 617 27.38 -61.89 -62.47
C ASP A 617 27.20 -61.40 -63.91
N VAL A 618 25.99 -61.18 -64.37
CA VAL A 618 25.68 -60.85 -65.76
C VAL A 618 25.22 -59.40 -65.96
N ILE A 619 24.56 -58.78 -65.04
CA ILE A 619 24.11 -57.39 -65.17
C ILE A 619 25.33 -56.46 -65.22
N GLY A 620 25.30 -55.51 -66.15
CA GLY A 620 26.37 -54.54 -66.39
C GLY A 620 27.58 -55.12 -67.15
N LYS A 621 27.51 -56.37 -67.69
CA LYS A 621 28.61 -56.99 -68.42
C LYS A 621 28.21 -57.15 -69.94
N GLY A 622 29.20 -57.12 -70.80
CA GLY A 622 29.08 -57.39 -72.21
C GLY A 622 28.88 -58.89 -72.49
N VAL A 623 28.66 -59.26 -73.79
CA VAL A 623 28.56 -60.67 -74.24
C VAL A 623 29.87 -61.33 -73.95
N ILE A 624 29.79 -62.51 -73.28
CA ILE A 624 30.89 -63.44 -73.22
C ILE A 624 30.87 -64.26 -74.46
#